data_c387f4d8b244705896140c2bad5c5363
#
_entry.id   c387f4d8b244705896140c2bad5c5363
#
_cell.length_a   1.000
_cell.length_b   1.000
_cell.length_c   1.000
_cell.angle_alpha   90.00
_cell.angle_beta   90.00
_cell.angle_gamma   90.00
#
_symmetry.space_group_name_H-M   'P 1'
#
loop_
_entity.id
_entity.type
_entity.pdbx_description
1 polymer ?
#
loop_
_entity_poly.entity_id
_entity_poly.type
_entity_poly.pdbx_seq_one_letter_code
_entity_poly.pdbx_strand_id
1 'polypeptide(L)'
;TVGALMGANPVYVLFDPQCPHCSQLWKASQPLNTKVKFVWVPVAIIGPKSLPQGAALMQSSDPVQAMSAHEASLLAGQGGMSASANVPADVEAAIKSNTQLLDSLGADSVPFIVAKNARNGQVVTKAGAMATPALAELLGVSAP
;
A
#
# COMPACT_ATOMS: atom_id res chain seq x y z
N THR A 1 1.17 5.45 -6.80
CA THR A 1 -0.05 5.01 -7.48
C THR A 1 0.30 3.94 -8.51
N VAL A 2 -0.41 2.83 -8.45
CA VAL A 2 -0.18 1.68 -9.36
C VAL A 2 -1.54 1.24 -9.91
N GLY A 3 -1.62 1.01 -11.23
CA GLY A 3 -2.78 0.45 -11.88
C GLY A 3 -3.48 1.38 -12.85
N ALA A 4 -4.76 1.10 -13.13
CA ALA A 4 -5.56 1.84 -14.10
C ALA A 4 -5.73 3.30 -13.68
N LEU A 5 -5.46 4.22 -14.60
CA LEU A 5 -5.50 5.65 -14.31
C LEU A 5 -6.86 6.30 -14.60
N MET A 6 -7.73 5.62 -15.34
CA MET A 6 -9.00 6.20 -15.79
C MET A 6 -10.20 5.39 -15.34
N GLY A 7 -11.26 6.09 -14.96
CA GLY A 7 -12.59 5.52 -14.77
C GLY A 7 -12.80 4.68 -13.52
N ALA A 8 -11.76 4.37 -12.79
CA ALA A 8 -11.85 3.55 -11.59
C ALA A 8 -11.75 4.40 -10.33
N ASN A 9 -12.54 4.07 -9.31
CA ASN A 9 -12.34 4.60 -7.98
C ASN A 9 -11.00 4.11 -7.43
N PRO A 10 -10.21 4.96 -6.79
CA PRO A 10 -8.95 4.51 -6.20
C PRO A 10 -9.21 3.56 -5.04
N VAL A 11 -8.32 2.60 -4.90
CA VAL A 11 -8.24 1.69 -3.75
C VAL A 11 -7.04 2.11 -2.92
N TYR A 12 -7.30 2.59 -1.72
CA TYR A 12 -6.24 3.04 -0.83
C TYR A 12 -5.77 1.86 0.02
N VAL A 13 -4.47 1.64 0.05
CA VAL A 13 -3.85 0.62 0.89
C VAL A 13 -2.86 1.31 1.81
N LEU A 14 -3.18 1.38 3.09
CA LEU A 14 -2.24 1.86 4.10
C LEU A 14 -1.32 0.69 4.42
N PHE A 15 -0.02 0.92 4.27
CA PHE A 15 0.99 -0.13 4.42
C PHE A 15 2.22 0.39 5.14
N ASP A 16 2.92 -0.51 5.80
CA ASP A 16 4.25 -0.22 6.34
C ASP A 16 5.30 -0.90 5.46
N PRO A 17 6.38 -0.19 5.06
CA PRO A 17 7.40 -0.78 4.20
C PRO A 17 8.08 -2.03 4.77
N GLN A 18 8.01 -2.26 6.07
CA GLN A 18 8.57 -3.44 6.72
C GLN A 18 7.55 -4.55 6.99
N CYS A 19 6.33 -4.42 6.49
CA CYS A 19 5.24 -5.34 6.77
C CYS A 19 5.21 -6.53 5.79
N PRO A 20 5.43 -7.76 6.24
CA PRO A 20 5.36 -8.95 5.37
C PRO A 20 3.98 -9.18 4.76
N HIS A 21 2.92 -8.96 5.52
CA HIS A 21 1.55 -9.10 5.03
C HIS A 21 1.23 -8.06 3.96
N CYS A 22 1.79 -6.86 4.07
CA CYS A 22 1.65 -5.84 3.04
C CYS A 22 2.30 -6.29 1.72
N SER A 23 3.45 -6.96 1.79
CA SER A 23 4.11 -7.53 0.61
C SER A 23 3.26 -8.61 -0.05
N GLN A 24 2.61 -9.44 0.75
CA GLN A 24 1.68 -10.47 0.24
C GLN A 24 0.49 -9.82 -0.47
N LEU A 25 -0.08 -8.77 0.11
CA LEU A 25 -1.18 -8.04 -0.51
C LEU A 25 -0.73 -7.35 -1.80
N TRP A 26 0.46 -6.74 -1.81
CA TRP A 26 1.03 -6.16 -3.02
C TRP A 26 1.11 -7.20 -4.14
N LYS A 27 1.62 -8.39 -3.84
CA LYS A 27 1.70 -9.49 -4.81
C LYS A 27 0.32 -9.88 -5.33
N ALA A 28 -0.66 -10.03 -4.43
CA ALA A 28 -2.04 -10.39 -4.78
C ALA A 28 -2.72 -9.32 -5.65
N SER A 29 -2.33 -8.06 -5.50
CA SER A 29 -2.90 -6.94 -6.24
C SER A 29 -2.42 -6.85 -7.69
N GLN A 30 -1.27 -7.43 -8.02
CA GLN A 30 -0.65 -7.26 -9.32
C GLN A 30 -1.54 -7.70 -10.48
N PRO A 31 -2.22 -8.86 -10.44
CA PRO A 31 -3.12 -9.25 -11.53
C PRO A 31 -4.33 -8.33 -11.72
N LEU A 32 -4.63 -7.46 -10.77
CA LEU A 32 -5.75 -6.53 -10.81
C LEU A 32 -5.36 -5.11 -11.26
N ASN A 33 -4.09 -4.86 -11.55
CA ASN A 33 -3.59 -3.52 -11.90
C ASN A 33 -4.20 -2.94 -13.17
N THR A 34 -4.74 -3.78 -14.06
CA THR A 34 -5.43 -3.30 -15.26
C THR A 34 -6.87 -2.89 -15.01
N LYS A 35 -7.43 -3.26 -13.85
CA LYS A 35 -8.84 -3.02 -13.50
C LYS A 35 -9.01 -2.00 -12.39
N VAL A 36 -8.00 -1.84 -11.55
CA VAL A 36 -8.07 -1.08 -10.31
C VAL A 36 -6.86 -0.18 -10.18
N LYS A 37 -7.11 1.05 -9.74
CA LYS A 37 -6.04 1.99 -9.38
C LYS A 37 -5.74 1.83 -7.90
N PHE A 38 -4.60 1.21 -7.58
CA PHE A 38 -4.13 1.11 -6.19
C PHE A 38 -3.30 2.33 -5.83
N VAL A 39 -3.62 2.92 -4.68
CA VAL A 39 -2.85 4.02 -4.08
C VAL A 39 -2.26 3.49 -2.78
N TRP A 40 -0.94 3.31 -2.76
CA TRP A 40 -0.22 2.80 -1.60
C TRP A 40 0.20 3.96 -0.71
N VAL A 41 -0.29 3.94 0.53
CA VAL A 41 -0.13 5.03 1.50
C VAL A 41 0.80 4.57 2.61
N PRO A 42 2.06 5.06 2.65
CA PRO A 42 3.02 4.58 3.64
C PRO A 42 2.71 5.12 5.04
N VAL A 43 2.76 4.23 6.00
CA VAL A 43 2.74 4.53 7.43
C VAL A 43 4.02 4.00 8.08
N ALA A 44 4.32 4.40 9.30
CA ALA A 44 5.52 3.97 10.00
C ALA A 44 5.14 3.52 11.41
N ILE A 45 4.91 2.21 11.57
CA ILE A 45 4.49 1.61 12.84
C ILE A 45 5.33 0.41 13.26
N ILE A 46 6.06 -0.23 12.33
CA ILE A 46 6.70 -1.53 12.61
C ILE A 46 8.10 -1.36 13.20
N GLY A 47 8.92 -0.53 12.60
CA GLY A 47 10.31 -0.45 13.06
C GLY A 47 11.06 0.77 12.54
N PRO A 48 12.37 0.87 12.87
CA PRO A 48 13.17 2.06 12.56
C PRO A 48 13.42 2.27 11.06
N LYS A 49 13.28 1.23 10.24
CA LYS A 49 13.41 1.35 8.78
C LYS A 49 12.13 1.83 8.09
N SER A 50 10.98 1.77 8.77
CA SER A 50 9.69 2.08 8.17
C SER A 50 9.61 3.51 7.64
N LEU A 51 10.01 4.48 8.44
CA LEU A 51 9.98 5.89 8.03
C LEU A 51 10.97 6.18 6.90
N PRO A 52 12.26 5.82 6.98
CA PRO A 52 13.19 6.07 5.88
C PRO A 52 12.80 5.38 4.57
N GLN A 53 12.33 4.15 4.62
CA GLN A 53 11.91 3.42 3.41
C GLN A 53 10.64 4.03 2.82
N GLY A 54 9.66 4.36 3.63
CA GLY A 54 8.46 5.05 3.17
C GLY A 54 8.77 6.39 2.52
N ALA A 55 9.69 7.15 3.10
CA ALA A 55 10.15 8.41 2.54
C ALA A 55 10.85 8.20 1.19
N ALA A 56 11.71 7.19 1.07
CA ALA A 56 12.38 6.88 -0.19
C ALA A 56 11.40 6.51 -1.29
N LEU A 57 10.35 5.75 -0.96
CA LEU A 57 9.29 5.42 -1.91
C LEU A 57 8.54 6.66 -2.38
N MET A 58 8.19 7.56 -1.46
CA MET A 58 7.48 8.80 -1.80
C MET A 58 8.31 9.75 -2.65
N GLN A 59 9.64 9.77 -2.46
CA GLN A 59 10.56 10.68 -3.16
C GLN A 59 11.11 10.11 -4.46
N SER A 60 10.82 8.85 -4.76
CA SER A 60 11.34 8.20 -5.97
C SER A 60 10.82 8.89 -7.22
N SER A 61 11.71 9.05 -8.22
CA SER A 61 11.34 9.53 -9.55
C SER A 61 10.51 8.50 -10.32
N ASP A 62 10.61 7.23 -9.94
CA ASP A 62 9.80 6.14 -10.49
C ASP A 62 9.21 5.32 -9.34
N PRO A 63 8.09 5.79 -8.74
CA PRO A 63 7.51 5.14 -7.57
C PRO A 63 7.05 3.71 -7.82
N VAL A 64 6.56 3.40 -9.01
CA VAL A 64 6.10 2.05 -9.36
C VAL A 64 7.26 1.07 -9.34
N GLN A 65 8.37 1.44 -9.98
CA GLN A 65 9.58 0.62 -9.98
C GLN A 65 10.16 0.46 -8.58
N ALA A 66 10.22 1.55 -7.82
CA ALA A 66 10.74 1.52 -6.46
C ALA A 66 9.90 0.62 -5.55
N MET A 67 8.58 0.71 -5.66
CA MET A 67 7.66 -0.13 -4.89
C MET A 67 7.82 -1.61 -5.26
N SER A 68 7.91 -1.92 -6.55
CA SER A 68 8.09 -3.29 -7.02
C SER A 68 9.40 -3.90 -6.52
N ALA A 69 10.50 -3.17 -6.61
CA ALA A 69 11.80 -3.63 -6.14
C ALA A 69 11.82 -3.82 -4.62
N HIS A 70 11.23 -2.88 -3.89
CA HIS A 70 11.16 -2.95 -2.43
C HIS A 70 10.36 -4.16 -1.97
N GLU A 71 9.16 -4.36 -2.49
CA GLU A 71 8.29 -5.46 -2.08
C GLU A 71 8.85 -6.82 -2.49
N ALA A 72 9.48 -6.92 -3.66
CA ALA A 72 10.18 -8.13 -4.07
C ALA A 72 11.33 -8.48 -3.12
N SER A 73 12.10 -7.48 -2.69
CA SER A 73 13.18 -7.67 -1.70
C SER A 73 12.64 -8.16 -0.36
N LEU A 74 11.54 -7.58 0.09
CA LEU A 74 10.92 -7.97 1.35
C LEU A 74 10.38 -9.40 1.29
N LEU A 75 9.71 -9.77 0.19
CA LEU A 75 9.24 -11.14 -0.03
C LEU A 75 10.39 -12.15 -0.09
N ALA A 76 11.54 -11.75 -0.59
CA ALA A 76 12.75 -12.59 -0.64
C ALA A 76 13.49 -12.64 0.69
N GLY A 77 13.01 -11.98 1.73
CA GLY A 77 13.65 -11.95 3.05
C GLY A 77 14.90 -11.07 3.13
N GLN A 78 15.05 -10.11 2.20
CA GLN A 78 16.24 -9.26 2.10
C GLN A 78 16.06 -7.88 2.76
N GLY A 79 14.91 -7.64 3.42
CA GLY A 79 14.70 -6.45 4.25
C GLY A 79 14.28 -5.19 3.52
N GLY A 80 14.05 -5.25 2.21
CA GLY A 80 13.59 -4.11 1.43
C GLY A 80 14.71 -3.23 0.91
N MET A 81 14.35 -2.05 0.42
CA MET A 81 15.28 -1.13 -0.21
C MET A 81 16.19 -0.44 0.81
N SER A 82 17.35 0.01 0.35
CA SER A 82 18.20 0.91 1.12
C SER A 82 17.59 2.30 1.13
N ALA A 83 17.62 2.97 2.26
CA ALA A 83 17.06 4.30 2.41
C ALA A 83 17.93 5.17 3.34
N SER A 84 18.01 6.45 3.02
CA SER A 84 18.72 7.41 3.86
C SER A 84 17.96 7.65 5.17
N ALA A 85 18.70 7.73 6.28
CA ALA A 85 18.13 8.14 7.56
C ALA A 85 17.75 9.64 7.58
N ASN A 86 18.24 10.43 6.63
CA ASN A 86 17.92 11.84 6.50
C ASN A 86 16.61 11.99 5.72
N VAL A 87 15.51 12.11 6.46
CA VAL A 87 14.18 12.27 5.87
C VAL A 87 13.83 13.76 5.89
N PRO A 88 13.44 14.35 4.74
CA PRO A 88 12.97 15.74 4.73
C PRO A 88 11.75 15.92 5.67
N ALA A 89 11.70 17.07 6.33
CA ALA A 89 10.70 17.33 7.36
C ALA A 89 9.26 17.24 6.83
N ASP A 90 9.02 17.68 5.60
CA ASP A 90 7.71 17.64 4.97
C ASP A 90 7.26 16.19 4.64
N VAL A 91 8.20 15.35 4.23
CA VAL A 91 7.94 13.94 3.95
C VAL A 91 7.69 13.18 5.25
N GLU A 92 8.48 13.44 6.28
CA GLU A 92 8.25 12.86 7.60
C GLU A 92 6.86 13.23 8.14
N ALA A 93 6.48 14.51 8.02
CA ALA A 93 5.16 14.97 8.44
C ALA A 93 4.03 14.28 7.66
N ALA A 94 4.21 14.05 6.37
CA ALA A 94 3.23 13.33 5.55
C ALA A 94 3.04 11.89 6.02
N ILE A 95 4.12 11.18 6.32
CA ILE A 95 4.04 9.79 6.80
C ILE A 95 3.43 9.73 8.20
N LYS A 96 3.76 10.68 9.07
CA LYS A 96 3.13 10.79 10.39
C LYS A 96 1.62 11.04 10.26
N SER A 97 1.22 11.91 9.35
CA SER A 97 -0.19 12.18 9.07
C SER A 97 -0.90 10.92 8.56
N ASN A 98 -0.28 10.16 7.68
CA ASN A 98 -0.81 8.89 7.20
C ASN A 98 -0.98 7.88 8.34
N THR A 99 -0.02 7.83 9.25
CA THR A 99 -0.07 6.95 10.43
C THR A 99 -1.22 7.34 11.36
N GLN A 100 -1.45 8.63 11.56
CA GLN A 100 -2.59 9.13 12.31
C GLN A 100 -3.92 8.80 11.63
N LEU A 101 -3.95 8.85 10.29
CA LEU A 101 -5.13 8.45 9.52
C LEU A 101 -5.49 6.99 9.77
N LEU A 102 -4.51 6.10 9.76
CA LEU A 102 -4.72 4.69 10.08
C LEU A 102 -5.42 4.54 11.44
N ASP A 103 -4.90 5.25 12.44
CA ASP A 103 -5.45 5.24 13.79
C ASP A 103 -6.89 5.78 13.82
N SER A 104 -7.14 6.89 13.12
CA SER A 104 -8.47 7.51 13.06
C SER A 104 -9.52 6.65 12.36
N LEU A 105 -9.08 5.72 11.50
CA LEU A 105 -9.97 4.75 10.84
C LEU A 105 -10.32 3.57 11.74
N GLY A 106 -9.81 3.56 12.97
CA GLY A 106 -10.01 2.47 13.90
C GLY A 106 -9.17 1.24 13.62
N ALA A 107 -8.16 1.37 12.74
CA ALA A 107 -7.27 0.28 12.39
C ALA A 107 -6.03 0.30 13.28
N ASP A 108 -5.61 -0.87 13.73
CA ASP A 108 -4.41 -1.03 14.55
C ASP A 108 -3.34 -1.89 13.86
N SER A 109 -3.59 -2.28 12.62
CA SER A 109 -2.69 -3.17 11.87
C SER A 109 -2.68 -2.82 10.39
N VAL A 110 -1.65 -3.27 9.70
CA VAL A 110 -1.48 -3.12 8.26
C VAL A 110 -1.32 -4.50 7.61
N PRO A 111 -1.66 -4.68 6.33
CA PRO A 111 -2.25 -3.67 5.44
C PRO A 111 -3.71 -3.37 5.81
N PHE A 112 -4.14 -2.14 5.50
CA PHE A 112 -5.53 -1.74 5.70
C PHE A 112 -6.07 -1.13 4.42
N ILE A 113 -7.15 -1.70 3.90
CA ILE A 113 -7.74 -1.32 2.61
C ILE A 113 -8.95 -0.44 2.86
N VAL A 114 -9.01 0.68 2.12
CA VAL A 114 -10.20 1.54 2.04
C VAL A 114 -10.55 1.68 0.56
N ALA A 115 -11.75 1.27 0.19
CA ALA A 115 -12.16 1.27 -1.20
C ALA A 115 -13.67 1.47 -1.35
N LYS A 116 -14.08 1.79 -2.56
CA LYS A 116 -15.48 1.73 -2.96
C LYS A 116 -15.66 0.50 -3.85
N ASN A 117 -16.59 -0.39 -3.49
CA ASN A 117 -16.89 -1.56 -4.29
C ASN A 117 -17.48 -1.09 -5.64
N ALA A 118 -16.91 -1.55 -6.74
CA ALA A 118 -17.27 -1.07 -8.07
C ALA A 118 -18.68 -1.51 -8.51
N ARG A 119 -19.22 -2.57 -7.93
CA ARG A 119 -20.55 -3.10 -8.30
C ARG A 119 -21.67 -2.35 -7.59
N ASN A 120 -21.53 -2.09 -6.30
CA ASN A 120 -22.62 -1.52 -5.49
C ASN A 120 -22.35 -0.10 -4.99
N GLY A 121 -21.16 0.44 -5.22
CA GLY A 121 -20.79 1.80 -4.82
C GLY A 121 -20.60 1.99 -3.32
N GLN A 122 -20.62 0.95 -2.53
CA GLN A 122 -20.45 1.06 -1.08
C GLN A 122 -18.98 1.11 -0.70
N VAL A 123 -18.66 1.92 0.31
CA VAL A 123 -17.32 1.98 0.88
C VAL A 123 -17.09 0.71 1.71
N VAL A 124 -15.96 0.06 1.44
CA VAL A 124 -15.53 -1.14 2.17
C VAL A 124 -14.16 -0.89 2.79
N THR A 125 -13.94 -1.47 3.96
CA THR A 125 -12.64 -1.48 4.63
C THR A 125 -12.28 -2.91 5.00
N LYS A 126 -11.00 -3.24 4.93
CA LYS A 126 -10.54 -4.58 5.28
C LYS A 126 -9.11 -4.55 5.76
N ALA A 127 -8.86 -5.17 6.91
CA ALA A 127 -7.51 -5.38 7.42
C ALA A 127 -6.97 -6.74 6.94
N GLY A 128 -5.67 -6.79 6.70
CA GLY A 128 -4.97 -8.02 6.39
C GLY A 128 -4.79 -8.29 4.90
N ALA A 129 -3.93 -9.26 4.61
CA ALA A 129 -3.68 -9.71 3.25
C ALA A 129 -4.74 -10.74 2.83
N MET A 130 -4.94 -10.85 1.53
CA MET A 130 -5.84 -11.84 0.95
C MET A 130 -5.37 -12.24 -0.44
N ALA A 131 -5.84 -13.38 -0.91
CA ALA A 131 -5.55 -13.85 -2.27
C ALA A 131 -6.29 -13.00 -3.31
N THR A 132 -5.80 -13.03 -4.54
CA THR A 132 -6.35 -12.24 -5.65
C THR A 132 -7.87 -12.40 -5.83
N PRO A 133 -8.45 -13.62 -5.81
CA PRO A 133 -9.89 -13.75 -5.97
C PRO A 133 -10.70 -13.07 -4.86
N ALA A 134 -10.26 -13.17 -3.62
CA ALA A 134 -10.93 -12.52 -2.50
C ALA A 134 -10.80 -10.99 -2.59
N LEU A 135 -9.65 -10.49 -3.01
CA LEU A 135 -9.43 -9.07 -3.22
C LEU A 135 -10.33 -8.54 -4.34
N ALA A 136 -10.43 -9.26 -5.45
CA ALA A 136 -11.30 -8.89 -6.56
C ALA A 136 -12.77 -8.80 -6.10
N GLU A 137 -13.22 -9.76 -5.30
CA GLU A 137 -14.58 -9.76 -4.77
C GLU A 137 -14.84 -8.57 -3.85
N LEU A 138 -13.91 -8.29 -2.95
CA LEU A 138 -13.99 -7.12 -2.05
C LEU A 138 -14.14 -5.83 -2.85
N LEU A 139 -13.40 -5.69 -3.95
CA LEU A 139 -13.38 -4.49 -4.77
C LEU A 139 -14.50 -4.45 -5.81
N GLY A 140 -15.24 -5.53 -5.99
CA GLY A 140 -16.34 -5.60 -6.94
C GLY A 140 -15.88 -5.67 -8.40
N VAL A 141 -14.74 -6.29 -8.67
CA VAL A 141 -14.20 -6.49 -10.01
C VAL A 141 -14.03 -7.99 -10.28
N SER A 142 -13.98 -8.36 -11.56
CA SER A 142 -13.78 -9.76 -11.91
C SER A 142 -12.34 -10.19 -11.65
N ALA A 143 -12.16 -11.43 -11.17
CA ALA A 143 -10.84 -12.02 -11.03
C ALA A 143 -10.27 -12.37 -12.42
N PRO A 144 -8.94 -12.36 -12.58
CA PRO A 144 -8.32 -12.74 -13.84
C PRO A 144 -8.46 -14.23 -14.11
#